data_bf855d3417a3cbee38d0b6d2d4ea3a9f
#
_entry.id   bf855d3417a3cbee38d0b6d2d4ea3a9f
#
_cell.length_a   1.000
_cell.length_b   1.000
_cell.length_c   1.000
_cell.angle_alpha   90.00
_cell.angle_beta   90.00
_cell.angle_gamma   90.00
#
_symmetry.space_group_name_H-M   'P 1'
#
loop_
_entity.id
_entity.type
_entity.pdbx_description
1 polymer ?
#
loop_
_entity_poly.entity_id
_entity_poly.type
_entity_poly.pdbx_seq_one_letter_code
_entity_poly.pdbx_strand_id
1 'polypeptide(L)' 'MNKLSQYLKTAEAAEYLGVHHNTVRKWAARGEIPVHRNPANGYRLFRLADLDNFLKRAARPVDAPKSK' A
#
# COMPACT_ATOMS: atom_id res chain seq x y z
N MET A 1 -7.90 -5.00 20.36
CA MET A 1 -7.50 -4.67 19.50
C MET A 1 -6.95 -5.55 18.61
N ASN A 2 -7.23 -5.51 17.53
CA ASN A 2 -6.80 -6.38 16.60
C ASN A 2 -5.83 -5.73 15.69
N LYS A 3 -4.60 -5.83 15.95
CA LYS A 3 -3.63 -5.18 15.13
C LYS A 3 -3.55 -5.73 13.77
N LEU A 4 -3.83 -6.99 13.58
CA LEU A 4 -3.71 -7.58 12.27
C LEU A 4 -4.74 -7.02 11.29
N SER A 5 -5.85 -6.52 11.80
CA SER A 5 -6.84 -6.00 10.88
C SER A 5 -6.41 -4.67 10.28
N GLN A 6 -5.34 -4.07 10.81
CA GLN A 6 -4.84 -2.83 10.24
C GLN A 6 -3.67 -3.07 9.30
N TYR A 7 -3.30 -4.31 9.10
CA TYR A 7 -2.20 -4.65 8.21
C TYR A 7 -2.70 -5.53 7.09
N LEU A 8 -2.18 -5.31 5.91
CA LEU A 8 -2.57 -6.09 4.74
C LEU A 8 -1.36 -6.79 4.16
N LYS A 9 -1.58 -7.97 3.62
CA LYS A 9 -0.53 -8.66 2.91
C LYS A 9 -0.35 -8.00 1.55
N THR A 10 0.72 -8.36 0.86
CA THR A 10 1.01 -7.75 -0.43
C THR A 10 -0.18 -7.85 -1.39
N ALA A 11 -0.78 -9.02 -1.50
CA ALA A 11 -1.90 -9.19 -2.41
C ALA A 11 -3.09 -8.33 -2.00
N GLU A 12 -3.34 -8.25 -0.69
CA GLU A 12 -4.45 -7.44 -0.20
C GLU A 12 -4.18 -5.97 -0.40
N ALA A 13 -2.93 -5.55 -0.23
CA ALA A 13 -2.57 -4.16 -0.45
C ALA A 13 -2.74 -3.81 -1.91
N ALA A 14 -2.37 -4.71 -2.79
CA ALA A 14 -2.52 -4.48 -4.22
C ALA A 14 -3.99 -4.32 -4.58
N GLU A 15 -4.83 -5.16 -4.00
CA GLU A 15 -6.25 -5.06 -4.24
C GLU A 15 -6.78 -3.73 -3.73
N TYR A 16 -6.35 -3.33 -2.57
CA TYR A 16 -6.79 -2.08 -1.97
C TYR A 16 -6.39 -0.89 -2.84
N LEU A 17 -5.20 -0.95 -3.40
CA LEU A 17 -4.70 0.15 -4.23
C LEU A 17 -5.14 0.03 -5.69
N GLY A 18 -5.69 -1.12 -6.06
CA GLY A 18 -6.15 -1.30 -7.42
C GLY A 18 -5.04 -1.54 -8.42
N VAL A 19 -3.93 -2.16 -7.98
CA VAL A 19 -2.81 -2.42 -8.86
C VAL A 19 -2.36 -3.86 -8.70
N HIS A 20 -1.44 -4.27 -9.56
CA HIS A 20 -0.89 -5.62 -9.48
C HIS A 20 0.05 -5.72 -8.28
N HIS A 21 0.14 -6.90 -7.70
CA HIS A 21 0.98 -7.05 -6.51
C HIS A 21 2.45 -6.77 -6.80
N ASN A 22 2.92 -7.01 -8.02
CA ASN A 22 4.29 -6.67 -8.36
C ASN A 22 4.53 -5.18 -8.28
N THR A 23 3.54 -4.39 -8.61
CA THR A 23 3.67 -2.94 -8.51
C THR A 23 3.84 -2.52 -7.06
N VAL A 24 3.07 -3.15 -6.16
CA VAL A 24 3.21 -2.85 -4.74
C VAL A 24 4.61 -3.20 -4.27
N ARG A 25 5.12 -4.34 -4.72
CA ARG A 25 6.46 -4.76 -4.32
C ARG A 25 7.52 -3.77 -4.81
N LYS A 26 7.35 -3.25 -6.00
CA LYS A 26 8.29 -2.27 -6.52
C LYS A 26 8.25 -1.00 -5.69
N TRP A 27 7.05 -0.53 -5.37
CA TRP A 27 6.93 0.68 -4.59
C TRP A 27 7.54 0.47 -3.20
N ALA A 28 7.33 -0.70 -2.62
CA ALA A 28 7.89 -0.99 -1.31
C ALA A 28 9.40 -1.05 -1.38
N ALA A 29 9.94 -1.62 -2.45
CA ALA A 29 11.37 -1.71 -2.61
C ALA A 29 12.02 -0.34 -2.76
N ARG A 30 11.29 0.60 -3.34
CA ARG A 30 11.81 1.95 -3.48
C ARG A 30 11.62 2.77 -2.23
N GLY A 31 10.95 2.24 -1.24
CA GLY A 31 10.70 3.00 -0.03
C GLY A 31 9.51 3.94 -0.13
N GLU A 32 8.71 3.82 -1.19
CA GLU A 32 7.55 4.69 -1.35
C GLU A 32 6.41 4.29 -0.45
N ILE A 33 6.34 3.03 -0.06
CA ILE A 33 5.34 2.54 0.87
C ILE A 33 6.09 1.82 1.97
N PRO A 34 5.88 2.20 3.22
CA PRO A 34 6.55 1.53 4.33
C PRO A 34 6.15 0.07 4.40
N VAL A 35 7.11 -0.79 4.66
CA VAL A 35 6.88 -2.22 4.76
C VAL A 35 7.21 -2.66 6.17
N HIS A 36 6.33 -3.46 6.73
CA HIS A 36 6.56 -4.04 8.04
C HIS A 36 6.62 -5.55 7.86
N ARG A 37 7.41 -6.22 8.65
CA ARG A 37 7.50 -7.65 8.55
C ARG A 37 6.89 -8.31 9.74
N ASN A 38 6.13 -9.36 9.48
CA ASN A 38 5.54 -10.14 10.54
C ASN A 38 6.64 -11.01 11.14
N PRO A 39 7.01 -10.80 12.40
CA PRO A 39 8.12 -11.57 12.97
C PRO A 39 7.83 -13.06 13.04
N ALA A 40 6.58 -13.45 13.01
CA ALA A 40 6.25 -14.86 13.11
C ALA A 40 6.55 -15.62 11.83
N ASN A 41 6.42 -14.98 10.68
CA ASN A 41 6.63 -15.70 9.43
C ASN A 41 7.43 -14.91 8.41
N GLY A 42 7.84 -13.69 8.72
CA GLY A 42 8.66 -12.91 7.80
C GLY A 42 7.91 -12.32 6.62
N TYR A 43 6.62 -12.48 6.56
CA TYR A 43 5.84 -11.95 5.44
C TYR A 43 5.76 -10.43 5.53
N ARG A 44 5.67 -9.80 4.37
CA ARG A 44 5.53 -8.36 4.33
C ARG A 44 4.13 -7.97 4.71
N LEU A 45 4.03 -6.92 5.50
CA LEU A 45 2.73 -6.38 5.89
C LEU A 45 2.72 -4.91 5.60
N PHE A 46 1.58 -4.41 5.16
CA PHE A 46 1.43 -3.00 4.84
C PHE A 46 0.34 -2.43 5.73
N ARG A 47 0.63 -1.32 6.39
CA ARG A 47 -0.38 -0.72 7.25
C ARG A 47 -1.40 0.02 6.40
N LEU A 48 -2.65 -0.14 6.76
CA LEU A 48 -3.72 0.52 6.02
C LEU A 48 -3.52 2.03 6.00
N ALA A 49 -3.11 2.60 7.13
CA ALA A 49 -2.89 4.04 7.20
C ALA A 49 -1.81 4.48 6.23
N ASP A 50 -0.77 3.66 6.06
CA ASP A 50 0.30 4.00 5.14
C ASP A 50 -0.18 3.95 3.69
N LEU A 51 -1.04 3.00 3.39
CA LEU A 51 -1.60 2.92 2.04
C LEU A 51 -2.50 4.11 1.75
N ASP A 52 -3.27 4.52 2.74
CA ASP A 52 -4.11 5.70 2.57
C ASP A 52 -3.26 6.95 2.34
N ASN A 53 -2.18 7.08 3.08
CA ASN A 53 -1.30 8.22 2.90
C ASN A 53 -0.66 8.20 1.53
N PHE A 54 -0.27 7.01 1.07
CA PHE A 54 0.31 6.88 -0.25
C PHE A 54 -0.70 7.31 -1.32
N LEU A 55 -1.94 6.88 -1.17
CA LEU A 55 -2.96 7.26 -2.13
C LEU A 55 -3.19 8.77 -2.15
N LYS A 56 -3.17 9.38 -1.00
CA LYS A 56 -3.36 10.82 -0.94
C LYS A 56 -2.24 11.56 -1.63
N ARG A 57 -1.02 11.07 -1.50
CA ARG A 57 0.10 11.73 -2.14
C ARG A 57 0.13 11.46 -3.63
N ALA A 58 -0.18 10.23 -4.02
CA ALA A 58 -0.10 9.87 -5.42
C ALA A 58 -1.31 10.35 -6.20
N ALA A 59 -2.49 10.32 -5.56
CA ALA A 59 -3.68 10.72 -6.26
C ALA A 59 -3.89 12.19 -6.07
N ARG A 60 -3.15 13.03 -6.76
CA ARG A 60 -3.36 14.41 -6.63
C ARG A 60 -4.68 14.78 -7.09
N PRO A 61 -5.26 15.74 -6.57
CA PRO A 61 -6.57 16.19 -7.00
C PRO A 61 -6.38 16.75 -8.33
N VAL A 62 -6.94 16.16 -9.25
CA VAL A 62 -6.79 16.60 -10.49
C VAL A 62 -7.84 17.39 -10.85
N ASP A 63 -7.68 18.44 -11.17
CA ASP A 63 -8.73 19.14 -11.60
C ASP A 63 -8.78 18.92 -12.90
N ALA A 64 -8.22 18.49 -13.29
CA ALA A 64 -8.20 18.32 -14.45
C ALA A 64 -8.48 17.33 -15.06
N PRO A 65 -8.81 17.27 -15.57
CA PRO A 65 -8.97 16.24 -15.93
C PRO A 65 -8.31 15.73 -16.89
N LYS A 66 -8.04 15.91 -16.80
CA LYS A 66 -7.51 15.46 -17.31
C LYS A 66 -7.57 14.59 -17.81
N SER A 67 -8.03 14.64 -17.86
CA SER A 67 -8.07 13.94 -18.25
C SER A 67 -8.13 13.40 -18.85
N LYS A 68 -8.37 13.31 -19.02
CA LYS A 68 -8.46 12.77 -19.42
C LYS A 68 -8.54 12.60 -19.73
#